data_79d37249a20fb6c99722c57e9b4317f8
#
_entry.id   79d37249a20fb6c99722c57e9b4317f8
#
_cell.length_a   1.000
_cell.length_b   1.000
_cell.length_c   1.000
_cell.angle_alpha   90.00
_cell.angle_beta   90.00
_cell.angle_gamma   90.00
#
_symmetry.space_group_name_H-M   'P 1'
#
loop_
_entity.id
_entity.type
_entity.pdbx_description
1 polymer ?
#
loop_
_entity_poly.entity_id
_entity_poly.type
_entity_poly.pdbx_seq_one_letter_code
_entity_poly.pdbx_strand_id
1 'polypeptide(L)'
;MLDSDKECCTILANLLIAKGIKRIVLSPGSRNAPLIVSFVRRKEFEKFVVLDERSAAFMAMGIAQQSGDPVAVVCTSGTALLNYAPAVAEAYYQHIPLIVISADRPEEWID
;
A
#
# COMPACT_ATOMS: atom_id res chain seq x y z
N MET A 1 -12.89 3.11 -17.86
CA MET A 1 -12.48 1.90 -17.11
C MET A 1 -12.94 2.03 -15.67
N LEU A 2 -13.62 1.05 -15.19
CA LEU A 2 -14.17 1.08 -13.85
C LEU A 2 -13.18 0.54 -12.80
N ASP A 3 -12.22 -0.25 -13.24
CA ASP A 3 -11.23 -0.86 -12.36
C ASP A 3 -10.00 -1.20 -13.19
N SER A 4 -8.97 -1.72 -12.54
CA SER A 4 -7.80 -2.24 -13.22
C SER A 4 -8.19 -3.50 -14.01
N ASP A 5 -7.58 -3.68 -15.17
CA ASP A 5 -7.71 -4.92 -15.93
C ASP A 5 -6.81 -6.03 -15.39
N LYS A 6 -6.02 -5.75 -14.36
CA LYS A 6 -5.19 -6.75 -13.69
C LYS A 6 -6.02 -7.48 -12.65
N GLU A 7 -6.29 -8.74 -12.90
CA GLU A 7 -7.11 -9.56 -12.03
C GLU A 7 -6.56 -9.63 -10.61
N CYS A 8 -5.24 -9.77 -10.47
CA CYS A 8 -4.62 -9.84 -9.15
C CYS A 8 -4.84 -8.58 -8.33
N CYS A 9 -4.87 -7.41 -8.97
CA CYS A 9 -5.11 -6.15 -8.27
C CYS A 9 -6.54 -6.07 -7.75
N THR A 10 -7.50 -6.52 -8.56
CA THR A 10 -8.91 -6.57 -8.16
C THR A 10 -9.11 -7.55 -7.00
N ILE A 11 -8.50 -8.72 -7.09
CA ILE A 11 -8.58 -9.73 -6.02
C ILE A 11 -7.99 -9.17 -4.73
N LEU A 12 -6.83 -8.53 -4.79
CA LEU A 12 -6.19 -7.96 -3.61
C LEU A 12 -7.07 -6.91 -2.96
N ALA A 13 -7.61 -5.97 -3.75
CA ALA A 13 -8.47 -4.94 -3.21
C ALA A 13 -9.70 -5.54 -2.51
N ASN A 14 -10.34 -6.52 -3.13
CA ASN A 14 -11.50 -7.17 -2.55
C ASN A 14 -11.14 -7.96 -1.29
N LEU A 15 -9.97 -8.59 -1.29
CA LEU A 15 -9.50 -9.32 -0.12
C LEU A 15 -9.26 -8.39 1.07
N LEU A 16 -8.64 -7.25 0.84
CA LEU A 16 -8.39 -6.27 1.90
C LEU A 16 -9.72 -5.78 2.49
N ILE A 17 -10.70 -5.49 1.63
CA ILE A 17 -12.03 -5.09 2.08
C ILE A 17 -12.65 -6.19 2.94
N ALA A 18 -12.59 -7.44 2.48
CA ALA A 18 -13.17 -8.56 3.19
C ALA A 18 -12.51 -8.78 4.56
N LYS A 19 -11.22 -8.43 4.68
CA LYS A 19 -10.48 -8.54 5.94
C LYS A 19 -10.66 -7.33 6.85
N GLY A 20 -11.46 -6.35 6.44
CA GLY A 20 -11.75 -5.19 7.27
C GLY A 20 -10.68 -4.10 7.23
N ILE A 21 -9.80 -4.11 6.23
CA ILE A 21 -8.82 -3.04 6.06
C ILE A 21 -9.55 -1.82 5.51
N LYS A 22 -9.47 -0.70 6.23
CA LYS A 22 -10.24 0.50 5.89
C LYS A 22 -9.40 1.64 5.34
N ARG A 23 -8.11 1.67 5.67
CA ARG A 23 -7.26 2.82 5.35
C ARG A 23 -6.03 2.38 4.57
N ILE A 24 -5.72 3.15 3.53
CA ILE A 24 -4.60 2.87 2.64
C ILE A 24 -3.85 4.16 2.37
N VAL A 25 -2.53 4.12 2.53
CA VAL A 25 -1.63 5.22 2.17
C VAL A 25 -0.96 4.85 0.85
N LEU A 26 -1.09 5.73 -0.14
CA LEU A 26 -0.67 5.47 -1.51
C LEU A 26 0.48 6.37 -1.90
N SER A 27 1.56 5.77 -2.40
CA SER A 27 2.68 6.50 -3.03
C SER A 27 2.74 6.08 -4.50
N PRO A 28 2.11 6.87 -5.41
CA PRO A 28 1.96 6.46 -6.80
C PRO A 28 3.26 6.42 -7.58
N GLY A 29 3.34 5.47 -8.50
CA GLY A 29 4.41 5.33 -9.48
C GLY A 29 3.89 4.55 -10.66
N SER A 30 4.69 4.41 -11.72
CA SER A 30 4.21 3.75 -12.94
C SER A 30 3.95 2.27 -12.75
N ARG A 31 4.75 1.60 -11.93
CA ARG A 31 4.62 0.14 -11.75
C ARG A 31 3.43 -0.26 -10.87
N ASN A 32 2.97 0.62 -10.01
CA ASN A 32 1.83 0.33 -9.15
C ASN A 32 0.52 0.97 -9.64
N ALA A 33 0.51 1.52 -10.86
CA ALA A 33 -0.70 2.15 -11.40
C ALA A 33 -1.94 1.23 -11.36
N PRO A 34 -1.84 -0.05 -11.73
CA PRO A 34 -3.01 -0.93 -11.63
C PRO A 34 -3.51 -1.09 -10.20
N LEU A 35 -2.61 -1.16 -9.22
CA LEU A 35 -2.98 -1.22 -7.81
C LEU A 35 -3.68 0.07 -7.38
N ILE A 36 -3.10 1.21 -7.74
CA ILE A 36 -3.67 2.52 -7.40
C ILE A 36 -5.08 2.65 -7.95
N VAL A 37 -5.29 2.28 -9.21
CA VAL A 37 -6.62 2.34 -9.84
C VAL A 37 -7.60 1.48 -9.07
N SER A 38 -7.22 0.25 -8.72
CA SER A 38 -8.10 -0.66 -8.00
C SER A 38 -8.49 -0.11 -6.63
N PHE A 39 -7.53 0.48 -5.91
CA PHE A 39 -7.81 1.00 -4.58
C PHE A 39 -8.62 2.30 -4.61
N VAL A 40 -8.29 3.21 -5.53
CA VAL A 40 -8.97 4.51 -5.61
C VAL A 40 -10.44 4.33 -5.98
N ARG A 41 -10.76 3.31 -6.76
CA ARG A 41 -12.13 3.03 -7.21
C ARG A 41 -13.03 2.47 -6.10
N ARG A 42 -12.48 2.03 -5.02
CA ARG A 42 -13.26 1.40 -3.94
C ARG A 42 -13.60 2.42 -2.87
N LYS A 43 -14.90 2.66 -2.67
CA LYS A 43 -15.40 3.63 -1.68
C LYS A 43 -15.14 3.17 -0.24
N GLU A 44 -14.94 1.89 -0.05
CA GLU A 44 -14.72 1.30 1.26
C GLU A 44 -13.41 1.77 1.89
N PHE A 45 -12.45 2.20 1.08
CA PHE A 45 -11.16 2.65 1.59
C PHE A 45 -11.14 4.16 1.82
N GLU A 46 -10.60 4.56 2.95
CA GLU A 46 -10.14 5.91 3.18
C GLU A 46 -8.69 5.99 2.65
N LYS A 47 -8.45 6.85 1.68
CA LYS A 47 -7.21 6.89 0.92
C LYS A 47 -6.42 8.17 1.22
N PHE A 48 -5.13 8.01 1.44
CA PHE A 48 -4.21 9.11 1.67
C PHE A 48 -3.09 9.01 0.65
N VAL A 49 -2.85 10.08 -0.12
CA VAL A 49 -1.77 10.10 -1.12
C VAL A 49 -0.59 10.86 -0.52
N VAL A 50 0.54 10.18 -0.38
CA VAL A 50 1.77 10.75 0.17
C VAL A 50 2.90 10.38 -0.78
N LEU A 51 3.50 11.37 -1.42
CA LEU A 51 4.49 11.11 -2.48
C LEU A 51 5.78 10.52 -1.96
N ASP A 52 6.26 10.97 -0.82
CA ASP A 52 7.49 10.45 -0.23
C ASP A 52 7.20 9.14 0.50
N GLU A 53 7.80 8.05 0.05
CA GLU A 53 7.54 6.71 0.59
C GLU A 53 7.89 6.59 2.07
N ARG A 54 9.00 7.18 2.49
CA ARG A 54 9.38 7.11 3.90
C ARG A 54 8.33 7.77 4.78
N SER A 55 7.90 8.97 4.40
CA SER A 55 6.84 9.70 5.12
C SER A 55 5.52 8.93 5.07
N ALA A 56 5.21 8.34 3.92
CA ALA A 56 3.99 7.54 3.75
C ALA A 56 3.95 6.37 4.73
N ALA A 57 5.06 5.65 4.87
CA ALA A 57 5.12 4.50 5.75
C ALA A 57 4.98 4.91 7.22
N PHE A 58 5.63 6.00 7.64
CA PHE A 58 5.48 6.50 9.01
C PHE A 58 4.07 7.02 9.27
N MET A 59 3.45 7.66 8.28
CA MET A 59 2.06 8.08 8.40
C MET A 59 1.13 6.87 8.58
N ALA A 60 1.31 5.84 7.76
CA ALA A 60 0.52 4.62 7.86
C ALA A 60 0.69 3.97 9.23
N MET A 61 1.93 3.92 9.72
CA MET A 61 2.21 3.38 11.04
C MET A 61 1.49 4.17 12.14
N GLY A 62 1.53 5.51 12.06
CA GLY A 62 0.86 6.36 13.03
C GLY A 62 -0.64 6.19 13.03
N ILE A 63 -1.24 6.07 11.84
CA ILE A 63 -2.68 5.81 11.73
C ILE A 63 -3.03 4.46 12.35
N ALA A 64 -2.24 3.43 12.07
CA ALA A 64 -2.47 2.10 12.64
C ALA A 64 -2.34 2.12 14.15
N GLN A 65 -1.34 2.84 14.68
CA GLN A 65 -1.13 2.96 16.11
C GLN A 65 -2.32 3.64 16.80
N GLN A 66 -2.83 4.72 16.21
CA GLN A 66 -3.93 5.48 16.81
C GLN A 66 -5.26 4.76 16.68
N SER A 67 -5.51 4.12 15.55
CA SER A 67 -6.80 3.45 15.30
C SER A 67 -6.87 2.05 15.90
N GLY A 68 -5.73 1.40 16.09
CA GLY A 68 -5.69 -0.01 16.47
C GLY A 68 -5.99 -0.96 15.32
N ASP A 69 -6.22 -0.45 14.11
CA ASP A 69 -6.53 -1.25 12.93
C ASP A 69 -5.35 -1.33 11.99
N PRO A 70 -5.21 -2.43 11.24
CA PRO A 70 -4.17 -2.50 10.21
C PRO A 70 -4.36 -1.44 9.13
N VAL A 71 -3.25 -0.87 8.68
CA VAL A 71 -3.23 0.10 7.58
C VAL A 71 -2.32 -0.42 6.49
N ALA A 72 -2.75 -0.32 5.25
CA ALA A 72 -1.94 -0.71 4.10
C ALA A 72 -1.18 0.50 3.56
N VAL A 73 0.06 0.28 3.16
CA VAL A 73 0.89 1.28 2.49
C VAL A 73 1.37 0.69 1.17
N VAL A 74 1.20 1.44 0.08
CA VAL A 74 1.38 0.95 -1.28
C VAL A 74 2.43 1.78 -2.00
N CYS A 75 3.45 1.14 -2.54
CA CYS A 75 4.52 1.81 -3.30
C CYS A 75 4.81 1.08 -4.61
N THR A 76 5.63 1.71 -5.44
CA THR A 76 6.14 1.10 -6.66
C THR A 76 7.39 0.27 -6.37
N SER A 77 8.08 -0.17 -7.42
CA SER A 77 9.27 -1.02 -7.31
C SER A 77 10.52 -0.24 -6.92
N GLY A 78 11.60 -0.96 -6.66
CA GLY A 78 12.93 -0.39 -6.47
C GLY A 78 13.13 0.27 -5.12
N THR A 79 13.76 1.45 -5.13
CA THR A 79 14.10 2.16 -3.90
C THR A 79 12.88 2.63 -3.12
N ALA A 80 11.72 2.71 -3.77
CA ALA A 80 10.48 3.06 -3.07
C ALA A 80 10.22 2.10 -1.91
N LEU A 81 10.33 0.80 -2.16
CA LEU A 81 10.13 -0.21 -1.13
C LEU A 81 11.17 -0.09 -0.01
N LEU A 82 12.42 0.17 -0.38
CA LEU A 82 13.50 0.31 0.61
C LEU A 82 13.24 1.47 1.57
N ASN A 83 12.56 2.50 1.13
CA ASN A 83 12.23 3.64 1.98
C ASN A 83 11.19 3.33 3.05
N TYR A 84 10.53 2.18 2.95
CA TYR A 84 9.61 1.73 3.99
C TYR A 84 10.32 1.08 5.18
N ALA A 85 11.60 0.71 5.01
CA ALA A 85 12.31 -0.08 6.01
C ALA A 85 12.31 0.54 7.42
N PRO A 86 12.58 1.84 7.60
CA PRO A 86 12.56 2.41 8.96
C PRO A 86 11.21 2.25 9.66
N ALA A 87 10.11 2.52 8.96
CA ALA A 87 8.78 2.41 9.55
C ALA A 87 8.42 0.94 9.81
N VAL A 88 8.78 0.05 8.89
CA VAL A 88 8.51 -1.38 9.05
C VAL A 88 9.26 -1.92 10.28
N ALA A 89 10.51 -1.53 10.45
CA ALA A 89 11.29 -1.95 11.61
C ALA A 89 10.64 -1.48 12.91
N GLU A 90 10.23 -0.22 12.95
CA GLU A 90 9.59 0.34 14.13
C GLU A 90 8.25 -0.34 14.41
N ALA A 91 7.44 -0.55 13.37
CA ALA A 91 6.16 -1.24 13.49
C ALA A 91 6.33 -2.65 14.03
N TYR A 92 7.38 -3.34 13.57
CA TYR A 92 7.69 -4.69 14.04
C TYR A 92 7.95 -4.70 15.55
N TYR A 93 8.83 -3.81 16.03
CA TYR A 93 9.18 -3.79 17.43
C TYR A 93 8.04 -3.32 18.34
N GLN A 94 7.17 -2.46 17.83
CA GLN A 94 6.04 -1.96 18.62
C GLN A 94 4.76 -2.77 18.41
N HIS A 95 4.79 -3.83 17.60
CA HIS A 95 3.61 -4.65 17.30
C HIS A 95 2.47 -3.83 16.69
N ILE A 96 2.82 -2.90 15.80
CA ILE A 96 1.83 -2.09 15.08
C ILE A 96 1.51 -2.78 13.77
N PRO A 97 0.22 -3.04 13.46
CA PRO A 97 -0.15 -3.79 12.25
C PRO A 97 -0.05 -2.91 11.00
N LEU A 98 0.96 -3.18 10.18
CA LEU A 98 1.23 -2.47 8.94
C LEU A 98 1.30 -3.48 7.79
N ILE A 99 0.54 -3.24 6.73
CA ILE A 99 0.52 -4.10 5.55
C ILE A 99 1.29 -3.38 4.44
N VAL A 100 2.38 -3.98 3.98
CA VAL A 100 3.22 -3.39 2.94
C VAL A 100 2.87 -4.05 1.61
N ILE A 101 2.51 -3.24 0.62
CA ILE A 101 2.19 -3.68 -0.73
C ILE A 101 3.11 -2.95 -1.69
N SER A 102 3.86 -3.72 -2.47
CA SER A 102 4.77 -3.14 -3.47
C SER A 102 4.52 -3.78 -4.83
N ALA A 103 4.67 -2.96 -5.87
CA ALA A 103 4.67 -3.46 -7.24
C ALA A 103 6.10 -3.79 -7.66
N ASP A 104 6.22 -4.69 -8.62
CA ASP A 104 7.53 -5.03 -9.16
C ASP A 104 7.64 -4.51 -10.60
N ARG A 105 8.85 -4.51 -11.11
CA ARG A 105 9.11 -4.14 -12.49
C ARG A 105 8.66 -5.28 -13.43
N PRO A 106 8.49 -4.99 -14.75
CA PRO A 106 8.13 -6.04 -15.69
C PRO A 106 9.10 -7.21 -15.63
N GLU A 107 8.58 -8.42 -15.84
CA GLU A 107 9.36 -9.65 -15.71
C GLU A 107 10.60 -9.65 -16.58
N GLU A 108 10.50 -9.11 -17.79
CA GLU A 108 11.62 -9.02 -18.72
C GLU A 108 12.76 -8.10 -18.24
N TRP A 109 12.53 -7.30 -17.22
CA TRP A 109 13.54 -6.41 -16.65
C TRP A 109 14.18 -6.97 -15.39
N ILE A 110 13.75 -8.15 -14.97
CA ILE A 110 14.30 -8.82 -13.78
C ILE A 110 15.45 -9.72 -14.25
N ASP A 111 16.61 -9.52 -13.66
CA ASP A 111 17.81 -10.31 -13.99
C ASP A 111 17.81 -11.69 -13.33
#